data_58c19d3d8495b49c997e1703a53337b6
#
_entry.id   58c19d3d8495b49c997e1703a53337b6
#
_cell.length_a   1.000
_cell.length_b   1.000
_cell.length_c   1.000
_cell.angle_alpha   90.00
_cell.angle_beta   90.00
_cell.angle_gamma   90.00
#
_symmetry.space_group_name_H-M   'P 1'
#
loop_
_entity.id
_entity.type
_entity.pdbx_description
1 polymer ?
#
loop_
_entity_poly.entity_id
_entity_poly.type
_entity_poly.pdbx_seq_one_letter_code
_entity_poly.pdbx_strand_id
1 'polypeptide(L)'
;YDGESKEFEAIEPGKHKAICYKIVDGGTAEEGGAYPGIKHKIYVYWELPDERTTDDKPKSIFKSYNLVFGEKSAIAEDFGEWRGKMFTDAERKTGIDILQFLGKGCMLRTGKTNTGNDKVERVLEFENAFDKDGELRKLPTHNELEFFNLRAYCKEFSGESDAESKEMCDKFELLPRFLQYR
;
A
#
# COMPACT_ATOMS: atom_id res chain seq x y z
N TYR A 1 -20.34 -13.14 -20.03
CA TYR A 1 -19.71 -12.34 -18.95
C TYR A 1 -18.90 -11.26 -19.63
N ASP A 2 -19.53 -10.12 -19.90
CA ASP A 2 -18.88 -8.93 -20.42
C ASP A 2 -18.17 -8.25 -19.26
N GLY A 3 -16.98 -8.75 -18.94
CA GLY A 3 -16.05 -8.06 -18.07
C GLY A 3 -15.41 -6.95 -18.87
N GLU A 4 -15.94 -5.74 -18.81
CA GLU A 4 -15.20 -4.56 -19.22
C GLU A 4 -13.88 -4.56 -18.45
N SER A 5 -12.81 -4.92 -19.13
CA SER A 5 -11.45 -4.67 -18.62
C SER A 5 -11.33 -3.15 -18.57
N LYS A 6 -11.45 -2.56 -17.37
CA LYS A 6 -11.04 -1.16 -17.20
C LYS A 6 -9.58 -1.10 -17.64
N GLU A 7 -9.34 -0.52 -18.80
CA GLU A 7 -7.98 -0.20 -19.23
C GLU A 7 -7.39 0.72 -18.16
N PHE A 8 -6.38 0.21 -17.45
CA PHE A 8 -5.62 1.02 -16.52
C PHE A 8 -4.86 2.05 -17.36
N GLU A 9 -5.25 3.31 -17.24
CA GLU A 9 -4.55 4.39 -17.90
C GLU A 9 -3.11 4.45 -17.40
N ALA A 10 -2.17 4.32 -18.33
CA ALA A 10 -0.74 4.24 -18.03
C ALA A 10 -0.24 5.47 -17.25
N ILE A 11 0.69 5.22 -16.35
CA ILE A 11 1.44 6.26 -15.63
C ILE A 11 2.80 6.42 -16.31
N GLU A 12 3.16 7.64 -16.65
CA GLU A 12 4.48 7.90 -17.23
C GLU A 12 5.60 7.59 -16.22
N PRO A 13 6.70 6.96 -16.65
CA PRO A 13 7.86 6.78 -15.78
C PRO A 13 8.40 8.12 -15.28
N GLY A 14 8.61 8.25 -13.98
CA GLY A 14 9.09 9.51 -13.42
C GLY A 14 8.88 9.66 -11.93
N LYS A 15 8.91 10.89 -11.45
CA LYS A 15 8.62 11.25 -10.07
C LYS A 15 7.23 11.86 -9.98
N HIS A 16 6.39 11.31 -9.11
CA HIS A 16 5.02 11.75 -8.92
C HIS A 16 4.74 11.99 -7.44
N LYS A 17 4.12 13.11 -7.15
CA LYS A 17 3.51 13.35 -5.84
C LYS A 17 2.42 12.30 -5.63
N ALA A 18 2.39 11.71 -4.46
CA ALA A 18 1.45 10.65 -4.13
C ALA A 18 0.96 10.76 -2.69
N ILE A 19 -0.23 10.22 -2.44
CA ILE A 19 -0.81 10.16 -1.09
C ILE A 19 -1.32 8.74 -0.88
N CYS A 20 -0.89 8.10 0.20
CA CYS A 20 -1.36 6.77 0.57
C CYS A 20 -2.81 6.85 1.02
N TYR A 21 -3.72 6.25 0.27
CA TYR A 21 -5.13 6.24 0.63
C TYR A 21 -5.63 4.87 1.11
N LYS A 22 -4.90 3.78 0.79
CA LYS A 22 -5.35 2.44 1.16
C LYS A 22 -4.17 1.53 1.50
N ILE A 23 -4.34 0.75 2.56
CA ILE A 23 -3.43 -0.31 2.98
C ILE A 23 -4.24 -1.60 3.14
N VAL A 24 -3.77 -2.68 2.52
CA VAL A 24 -4.38 -4.00 2.64
C VAL A 24 -3.38 -4.95 3.27
N ASP A 25 -3.71 -5.47 4.44
CA ASP A 25 -3.02 -6.61 5.03
C ASP A 25 -3.55 -7.89 4.40
N GLY A 26 -2.76 -8.46 3.48
CA GLY A 26 -3.11 -9.68 2.74
C GLY A 26 -2.81 -10.97 3.50
N GLY A 27 -2.43 -10.85 4.78
CA GLY A 27 -2.13 -12.01 5.61
C GLY A 27 -0.90 -12.79 5.16
N THR A 28 -0.82 -14.03 5.62
CA THR A 28 0.32 -14.93 5.42
C THR A 28 -0.04 -16.02 4.42
N ALA A 29 0.78 -16.17 3.40
CA ALA A 29 0.63 -17.21 2.38
C ALA A 29 1.97 -17.85 2.03
N GLU A 30 1.94 -19.09 1.55
CA GLU A 30 3.12 -19.75 0.99
C GLU A 30 3.36 -19.20 -0.42
N GLU A 31 4.57 -18.75 -0.67
CA GLU A 31 5.01 -18.28 -1.99
C GLU A 31 6.16 -19.14 -2.52
N GLY A 32 6.06 -19.48 -3.80
CA GLY A 32 7.12 -20.13 -4.55
C GLY A 32 8.13 -19.13 -5.15
N GLY A 33 8.89 -19.57 -6.14
CA GLY A 33 9.84 -18.75 -6.87
C GLY A 33 11.27 -18.82 -6.33
N ALA A 34 12.07 -17.78 -6.56
CA ALA A 34 13.49 -17.75 -6.20
C ALA A 34 13.76 -17.82 -4.70
N TYR A 35 12.81 -17.36 -3.88
CA TYR A 35 12.88 -17.39 -2.42
C TYR A 35 11.56 -17.94 -1.86
N PRO A 36 11.34 -19.28 -1.93
CA PRO A 36 10.10 -19.89 -1.46
C PRO A 36 9.98 -19.81 0.05
N GLY A 37 8.74 -19.83 0.54
CA GLY A 37 8.43 -19.85 1.97
C GLY A 37 7.16 -19.10 2.32
N ILE A 38 6.86 -19.12 3.61
CA ILE A 38 5.70 -18.43 4.18
C ILE A 38 6.02 -16.94 4.30
N LYS A 39 5.21 -16.10 3.67
CA LYS A 39 5.39 -14.64 3.69
C LYS A 39 4.11 -13.93 4.08
N HIS A 40 4.24 -12.94 4.93
CA HIS A 40 3.17 -12.00 5.24
C HIS A 40 3.25 -10.83 4.26
N LYS A 41 2.17 -10.59 3.51
CA LYS A 41 2.11 -9.55 2.47
C LYS A 41 1.22 -8.40 2.90
N ILE A 42 1.68 -7.19 2.57
CA ILE A 42 0.84 -6.01 2.54
C ILE A 42 0.85 -5.38 1.16
N TYR A 43 -0.23 -4.68 0.84
CA TYR A 43 -0.39 -3.90 -0.38
C TYR A 43 -0.67 -2.46 0.01
N VAL A 44 0.15 -1.55 -0.49
CA VAL A 44 0.02 -0.12 -0.23
C VAL A 44 -0.38 0.56 -1.52
N TYR A 45 -1.46 1.34 -1.47
CA TYR A 45 -2.04 2.03 -2.60
C TYR A 45 -1.88 3.52 -2.43
N TRP A 46 -1.45 4.17 -3.49
CA TRP A 46 -1.32 5.62 -3.56
C TRP A 46 -2.18 6.17 -4.69
N GLU A 47 -2.80 7.32 -4.44
CA GLU A 47 -3.34 8.17 -5.48
C GLU A 47 -2.29 9.20 -5.90
N LEU A 48 -2.33 9.58 -7.17
CA LEU A 48 -1.46 10.58 -7.78
C LEU A 48 -2.30 11.82 -8.10
N PRO A 49 -2.33 12.83 -7.21
CA PRO A 49 -3.26 13.97 -7.35
C PRO A 49 -3.07 14.77 -8.63
N ASP A 50 -1.84 14.80 -9.14
CA ASP A 50 -1.47 15.57 -10.33
C ASP A 50 -1.63 14.79 -11.64
N GLU A 51 -1.89 13.47 -11.55
CA GLU A 51 -2.14 12.57 -12.69
C GLU A 51 -3.62 12.22 -12.75
N ARG A 52 -4.28 12.57 -13.85
CA ARG A 52 -5.73 12.38 -14.00
C ARG A 52 -6.06 11.28 -15.00
N THR A 53 -7.12 10.56 -14.71
CA THR A 53 -7.79 9.66 -15.65
C THR A 53 -8.67 10.48 -16.58
N THR A 54 -9.17 9.84 -17.65
CA THR A 54 -10.18 10.45 -18.56
C THR A 54 -11.45 10.90 -17.84
N ASP A 55 -11.80 10.27 -16.70
CA ASP A 55 -12.94 10.64 -15.84
C ASP A 55 -12.59 11.71 -14.79
N ASP A 56 -11.46 12.40 -14.93
CA ASP A 56 -10.95 13.43 -14.01
C ASP A 56 -10.74 12.94 -12.55
N LYS A 57 -10.49 11.64 -12.37
CA LYS A 57 -10.09 11.07 -11.06
C LYS A 57 -8.58 10.95 -10.98
N PRO A 58 -7.98 11.02 -9.77
CA PRO A 58 -6.57 10.72 -9.61
C PRO A 58 -6.25 9.31 -10.07
N LYS A 59 -5.16 9.14 -10.82
CA LYS A 59 -4.62 7.81 -11.10
C LYS A 59 -4.17 7.15 -9.81
N SER A 60 -4.20 5.83 -9.77
CA SER A 60 -3.80 5.05 -8.61
C SER A 60 -2.74 4.01 -8.98
N ILE A 61 -1.81 3.78 -8.07
CA ILE A 61 -0.78 2.76 -8.21
C ILE A 61 -0.57 2.06 -6.88
N PHE A 62 -0.13 0.80 -6.90
CA PHE A 62 0.17 0.07 -5.68
C PHE A 62 1.53 -0.63 -5.75
N LYS A 63 2.03 -0.99 -4.56
CA LYS A 63 3.20 -1.86 -4.39
C LYS A 63 2.94 -2.87 -3.28
N SER A 64 3.33 -4.11 -3.52
CA SER A 64 3.29 -5.15 -2.50
C SER A 64 4.63 -5.25 -1.78
N TYR A 65 4.56 -5.52 -0.48
CA TYR A 65 5.73 -5.74 0.37
C TYR A 65 5.58 -7.02 1.18
N ASN A 66 6.70 -7.68 1.46
CA ASN A 66 6.76 -8.62 2.57
C ASN A 66 6.83 -7.80 3.86
N LEU A 67 5.96 -8.10 4.82
CA LEU A 67 5.94 -7.42 6.12
C LEU A 67 7.07 -7.91 7.02
N VAL A 68 8.30 -7.57 6.63
CA VAL A 68 9.52 -7.91 7.35
C VAL A 68 10.41 -6.66 7.40
N PHE A 69 10.58 -6.08 8.56
CA PHE A 69 11.40 -4.88 8.76
C PHE A 69 12.88 -5.21 9.04
N GLY A 70 13.46 -6.10 8.23
CA GLY A 70 14.92 -6.30 8.24
C GLY A 70 15.67 -5.07 7.71
N GLU A 71 16.94 -4.95 8.03
CA GLU A 71 17.79 -3.79 7.67
C GLU A 71 17.78 -3.47 6.17
N LYS A 72 17.75 -4.51 5.33
CA LYS A 72 17.79 -4.41 3.85
C LYS A 72 16.45 -4.82 3.21
N SER A 73 15.34 -4.77 3.95
CA SER A 73 14.05 -5.09 3.37
C SER A 73 13.47 -3.90 2.61
N ALA A 74 12.83 -4.17 1.47
CA ALA A 74 12.25 -3.13 0.63
C ALA A 74 11.25 -2.23 1.40
N ILE A 75 10.49 -2.81 2.35
CA ILE A 75 9.57 -2.03 3.18
C ILE A 75 10.32 -1.10 4.15
N ALA A 76 11.42 -1.57 4.77
CA ALA A 76 12.19 -0.74 5.69
C ALA A 76 12.89 0.41 4.97
N GLU A 77 13.41 0.16 3.77
CA GLU A 77 14.03 1.18 2.92
C GLU A 77 13.01 2.22 2.45
N ASP A 78 11.94 1.80 1.79
CA ASP A 78 10.95 2.71 1.22
C ASP A 78 10.23 3.52 2.30
N PHE A 79 9.82 2.90 3.41
CA PHE A 79 9.12 3.60 4.49
C PHE A 79 10.07 4.46 5.34
N GLY A 80 11.34 4.07 5.45
CA GLY A 80 12.38 4.89 6.05
C GLY A 80 12.64 6.15 5.24
N GLU A 81 12.82 6.04 3.93
CA GLU A 81 12.97 7.18 3.03
C GLU A 81 11.71 8.05 3.02
N TRP A 82 10.51 7.45 3.01
CA TRP A 82 9.23 8.18 3.06
C TRP A 82 9.13 9.10 4.28
N ARG A 83 9.50 8.62 5.46
CA ARG A 83 9.45 9.41 6.71
C ARG A 83 10.69 10.29 6.94
N GLY A 84 11.65 10.32 6.01
CA GLY A 84 12.87 11.11 6.09
C GLY A 84 13.91 10.58 7.10
N LYS A 85 13.69 9.41 7.69
CA LYS A 85 14.65 8.77 8.61
C LYS A 85 14.50 7.24 8.60
N MET A 86 15.62 6.53 8.59
CA MET A 86 15.61 5.07 8.63
C MET A 86 15.13 4.55 10.00
N PHE A 87 14.57 3.33 10.00
CA PHE A 87 14.13 2.67 11.23
C PHE A 87 15.33 2.22 12.07
N THR A 88 15.30 2.55 13.35
CA THR A 88 16.27 2.09 14.33
C THR A 88 16.05 0.61 14.68
N ASP A 89 17.06 -0.04 15.25
CA ASP A 89 16.93 -1.43 15.73
C ASP A 89 15.86 -1.59 16.81
N ALA A 90 15.69 -0.56 17.65
CA ALA A 90 14.65 -0.55 18.69
C ALA A 90 13.25 -0.53 18.05
N GLU A 91 13.00 0.35 17.08
CA GLU A 91 11.72 0.42 16.35
C GLU A 91 11.42 -0.90 15.63
N ARG A 92 12.42 -1.51 14.99
CA ARG A 92 12.26 -2.80 14.31
C ARG A 92 11.91 -3.94 15.27
N LYS A 93 12.47 -3.93 16.49
CA LYS A 93 12.18 -4.95 17.52
C LYS A 93 10.82 -4.79 18.19
N THR A 94 10.38 -3.55 18.41
CA THR A 94 9.06 -3.28 19.01
C THR A 94 7.91 -3.44 18.03
N GLY A 95 8.20 -3.47 16.74
CA GLY A 95 7.21 -3.45 15.65
C GLY A 95 6.94 -2.04 15.14
N ILE A 96 6.60 -1.97 13.87
CA ILE A 96 6.33 -0.71 13.18
C ILE A 96 4.85 -0.70 12.78
N ASP A 97 4.12 0.29 13.28
CA ASP A 97 2.74 0.53 12.86
C ASP A 97 2.74 1.13 11.46
N ILE A 98 2.31 0.32 10.48
CA ILE A 98 2.22 0.76 9.09
C ILE A 98 1.03 1.71 8.83
N LEU A 99 0.01 1.69 9.69
CA LEU A 99 -1.17 2.54 9.54
C LEU A 99 -0.86 4.02 9.76
N GLN A 100 0.25 4.34 10.44
CA GLN A 100 0.72 5.71 10.57
C GLN A 100 0.97 6.41 9.22
N PHE A 101 1.18 5.64 8.14
CA PHE A 101 1.40 6.16 6.78
C PHE A 101 0.12 6.41 6.00
N LEU A 102 -1.02 5.94 6.48
CA LEU A 102 -2.32 6.14 5.83
C LEU A 102 -2.71 7.63 5.84
N GLY A 103 -3.02 8.16 4.67
CA GLY A 103 -3.28 9.60 4.45
C GLY A 103 -2.02 10.46 4.35
N LYS A 104 -0.83 9.87 4.35
CA LYS A 104 0.45 10.61 4.29
C LYS A 104 0.94 10.75 2.85
N GLY A 105 1.55 11.90 2.57
CA GLY A 105 2.14 12.19 1.27
C GLY A 105 3.56 11.64 1.13
N CYS A 106 3.92 11.32 -0.10
CA CYS A 106 5.27 10.93 -0.49
C CYS A 106 5.56 11.36 -1.94
N MET A 107 6.78 11.16 -2.38
CA MET A 107 7.15 11.21 -3.78
C MET A 107 7.40 9.78 -4.26
N LEU A 108 6.67 9.31 -5.26
CA LEU A 108 6.93 8.02 -5.89
C LEU A 108 7.84 8.19 -7.09
N ARG A 109 8.81 7.31 -7.20
CA ARG A 109 9.50 7.06 -8.46
C ARG A 109 8.87 5.85 -9.13
N THR A 110 8.28 6.07 -10.31
CA THR A 110 7.61 5.05 -11.10
C THR A 110 8.46 4.62 -12.29
N GLY A 111 8.22 3.42 -12.77
CA GLY A 111 8.82 2.85 -13.95
C GLY A 111 7.89 1.80 -14.56
N LYS A 112 8.42 1.04 -15.51
CA LYS A 112 7.71 -0.08 -16.14
C LYS A 112 8.34 -1.41 -15.74
N THR A 113 7.51 -2.45 -15.64
CA THR A 113 7.99 -3.84 -15.58
C THR A 113 8.47 -4.31 -16.95
N ASN A 114 9.11 -5.45 -17.01
CA ASN A 114 9.51 -6.08 -18.30
C ASN A 114 8.30 -6.40 -19.20
N THR A 115 7.11 -6.51 -18.61
CA THR A 115 5.83 -6.73 -19.32
C THR A 115 5.10 -5.43 -19.66
N GLY A 116 5.70 -4.27 -19.39
CA GLY A 116 5.14 -2.94 -19.71
C GLY A 116 4.16 -2.38 -18.67
N ASN A 117 3.86 -3.11 -17.59
CA ASN A 117 2.98 -2.62 -16.53
C ASN A 117 3.67 -1.57 -15.66
N ASP A 118 2.88 -0.66 -15.10
CA ASP A 118 3.36 0.32 -14.15
C ASP A 118 3.86 -0.31 -12.86
N LYS A 119 4.95 0.23 -12.32
CA LYS A 119 5.49 -0.19 -11.03
C LYS A 119 5.99 0.99 -10.22
N VAL A 120 5.91 0.88 -8.91
CA VAL A 120 6.60 1.77 -7.97
C VAL A 120 8.02 1.22 -7.75
N GLU A 121 9.03 1.99 -8.16
CA GLU A 121 10.43 1.65 -7.95
C GLU A 121 10.89 2.02 -6.55
N ARG A 122 10.61 3.27 -6.14
CA ARG A 122 10.99 3.81 -4.82
C ARG A 122 9.89 4.69 -4.26
N VAL A 123 9.82 4.73 -2.94
CA VAL A 123 9.04 5.71 -2.18
C VAL A 123 10.03 6.64 -1.49
N LEU A 124 9.89 7.93 -1.69
CA LEU A 124 10.82 8.96 -1.25
C LEU A 124 10.08 9.96 -0.37
N GLU A 125 10.82 10.72 0.42
CA GLU A 125 10.27 11.84 1.15
C GLU A 125 9.68 12.90 0.21
N PHE A 126 8.66 13.58 0.71
CA PHE A 126 8.06 14.73 0.04
C PHE A 126 8.03 15.89 1.03
N GLU A 127 8.88 16.90 0.82
CA GLU A 127 9.09 18.01 1.77
C GLU A 127 7.77 18.63 2.27
N ASN A 128 6.82 18.87 1.37
CA ASN A 128 5.52 19.43 1.71
C ASN A 128 4.58 18.49 2.49
N ALA A 129 4.98 17.24 2.70
CA ALA A 129 4.22 16.29 3.51
C ALA A 129 4.60 16.34 5.00
N PHE A 130 5.60 17.11 5.37
CA PHE A 130 6.04 17.26 6.76
C PHE A 130 5.41 18.49 7.41
N ASP A 131 5.19 18.40 8.70
CA ASP A 131 4.82 19.54 9.52
C ASP A 131 6.08 20.29 10.03
N LYS A 132 5.86 21.34 10.83
CA LYS A 132 6.94 22.14 11.41
C LYS A 132 7.86 21.38 12.37
N ASP A 133 7.40 20.26 12.88
CA ASP A 133 8.13 19.40 13.82
C ASP A 133 8.86 18.26 13.09
N GLY A 134 8.77 18.22 11.75
CA GLY A 134 9.39 17.21 10.90
C GLY A 134 8.67 15.86 10.88
N GLU A 135 7.40 15.83 11.32
CA GLU A 135 6.58 14.62 11.28
C GLU A 135 5.65 14.64 10.06
N LEU A 136 5.39 13.44 9.48
CA LEU A 136 4.47 13.31 8.37
C LEU A 136 3.05 13.76 8.78
N ARG A 137 2.47 14.68 8.02
CA ARG A 137 1.08 15.13 8.21
C ARG A 137 0.14 14.41 7.25
N LYS A 138 -1.15 14.31 7.63
CA LYS A 138 -2.19 13.89 6.71
C LYS A 138 -2.45 14.95 5.66
N LEU A 139 -2.57 14.51 4.40
CA LEU A 139 -2.95 15.36 3.27
C LEU A 139 -4.37 15.00 2.82
N PRO A 140 -5.09 15.97 2.21
CA PRO A 140 -6.40 15.67 1.65
C PRO A 140 -6.28 14.66 0.50
N THR A 141 -7.15 13.66 0.50
CA THR A 141 -7.24 12.63 -0.52
C THR A 141 -8.56 12.75 -1.28
N HIS A 142 -8.58 12.33 -2.54
CA HIS A 142 -9.80 12.16 -3.31
C HIS A 142 -10.50 10.86 -2.93
N ASN A 143 -9.72 9.79 -2.77
CA ASN A 143 -10.23 8.50 -2.32
C ASN A 143 -10.39 8.49 -0.80
N GLU A 144 -11.35 7.73 -0.29
CA GLU A 144 -11.49 7.51 1.14
C GLU A 144 -10.27 6.75 1.69
N LEU A 145 -9.88 7.09 2.93
CA LEU A 145 -8.81 6.37 3.61
C LEU A 145 -9.32 4.99 4.05
N GLU A 146 -8.65 3.95 3.61
CA GLU A 146 -9.10 2.57 3.82
C GLU A 146 -7.99 1.67 4.35
N PHE A 147 -8.33 0.88 5.36
CA PHE A 147 -7.52 -0.25 5.81
C PHE A 147 -8.34 -1.53 5.75
N PHE A 148 -7.75 -2.59 5.15
CA PHE A 148 -8.32 -3.92 5.15
C PHE A 148 -7.35 -4.91 5.80
N ASN A 149 -7.88 -5.76 6.70
CA ASN A 149 -7.13 -6.79 7.41
C ASN A 149 -7.73 -8.16 7.12
N LEU A 150 -7.05 -8.97 6.33
CA LEU A 150 -7.53 -10.30 5.95
C LEU A 150 -7.70 -11.23 7.17
N ARG A 151 -6.85 -11.11 8.19
CA ARG A 151 -6.97 -11.92 9.40
C ARG A 151 -8.25 -11.62 10.16
N ALA A 152 -8.61 -10.34 10.30
CA ALA A 152 -9.86 -9.93 10.93
C ALA A 152 -11.07 -10.42 10.09
N TYR A 153 -10.99 -10.31 8.76
CA TYR A 153 -12.00 -10.87 7.85
C TYR A 153 -12.21 -12.37 8.08
N CYS A 154 -11.14 -13.16 8.20
CA CYS A 154 -11.24 -14.61 8.40
C CYS A 154 -11.85 -15.01 9.75
N LYS A 155 -11.75 -14.18 10.79
CA LYS A 155 -12.38 -14.45 12.10
C LYS A 155 -13.90 -14.57 12.03
N GLU A 156 -14.54 -13.84 11.12
CA GLU A 156 -16.00 -13.91 10.92
C GLU A 156 -16.45 -15.33 10.58
N PHE A 157 -15.65 -16.09 9.84
CA PHE A 157 -15.96 -17.46 9.42
C PHE A 157 -15.51 -18.52 10.42
N SER A 158 -14.63 -18.19 11.37
CA SER A 158 -14.16 -19.10 12.42
C SER A 158 -15.03 -19.09 13.67
N GLY A 159 -16.03 -18.23 13.74
CA GLY A 159 -16.88 -18.04 14.91
C GLY A 159 -16.27 -17.16 16.01
N GLU A 160 -15.16 -16.51 15.73
CA GLU A 160 -14.48 -15.54 16.60
C GLU A 160 -14.80 -14.09 16.18
N SER A 161 -16.04 -13.89 15.68
CA SER A 161 -16.48 -12.61 15.13
C SER A 161 -16.44 -11.49 16.16
N ASP A 162 -15.90 -10.35 15.76
CA ASP A 162 -15.90 -9.08 16.49
C ASP A 162 -16.32 -7.92 15.56
N ALA A 163 -16.34 -6.70 16.07
CA ALA A 163 -16.75 -5.54 15.27
C ALA A 163 -15.79 -5.29 14.07
N GLU A 164 -14.49 -5.54 14.24
CA GLU A 164 -13.48 -5.39 13.18
C GLU A 164 -13.69 -6.42 12.07
N SER A 165 -13.95 -7.68 12.42
CA SER A 165 -14.17 -8.73 11.43
C SER A 165 -15.41 -8.50 10.58
N LYS A 166 -16.49 -7.97 11.16
CA LYS A 166 -17.71 -7.59 10.44
C LYS A 166 -17.44 -6.46 9.45
N GLU A 167 -16.73 -5.41 9.88
CA GLU A 167 -16.33 -4.32 9.00
C GLU A 167 -15.49 -4.83 7.82
N MET A 168 -14.59 -5.80 8.07
CA MET A 168 -13.75 -6.37 7.01
C MET A 168 -14.56 -7.20 6.01
N CYS A 169 -15.64 -7.86 6.43
CA CYS A 169 -16.54 -8.55 5.50
C CYS A 169 -17.19 -7.59 4.51
N ASP A 170 -17.64 -6.43 4.97
CA ASP A 170 -18.25 -5.42 4.11
C ASP A 170 -17.24 -4.86 3.09
N LYS A 171 -15.98 -4.76 3.49
CA LYS A 171 -14.89 -4.27 2.62
C LYS A 171 -14.34 -5.31 1.65
N PHE A 172 -14.56 -6.61 1.90
CA PHE A 172 -13.95 -7.68 1.10
C PHE A 172 -14.37 -7.63 -0.37
N GLU A 173 -15.64 -7.37 -0.65
CA GLU A 173 -16.16 -7.29 -2.02
C GLU A 173 -15.59 -6.09 -2.81
N LEU A 174 -15.08 -5.08 -2.11
CA LEU A 174 -14.45 -3.91 -2.71
C LEU A 174 -12.99 -4.14 -3.08
N LEU A 175 -12.41 -5.26 -2.64
CA LEU A 175 -11.03 -5.58 -2.98
C LEU A 175 -10.88 -5.98 -4.45
N PRO A 176 -9.71 -5.71 -5.07
CA PRO A 176 -9.38 -6.27 -6.36
C PRO A 176 -9.46 -7.80 -6.35
N ARG A 177 -9.98 -8.39 -7.43
CA ARG A 177 -10.22 -9.84 -7.54
C ARG A 177 -9.01 -10.71 -7.20
N PHE A 178 -7.80 -10.28 -7.58
CA PHE A 178 -6.59 -11.03 -7.27
C PHE A 178 -6.28 -11.13 -5.76
N LEU A 179 -6.88 -10.27 -4.94
CA LEU A 179 -6.79 -10.33 -3.48
C LEU A 179 -7.92 -11.17 -2.86
N GLN A 180 -9.09 -11.23 -3.51
CA GLN A 180 -10.24 -12.01 -3.01
C GLN A 180 -10.02 -13.53 -3.10
N TYR A 181 -9.19 -13.99 -4.04
CA TYR A 181 -8.97 -15.42 -4.33
C TYR A 181 -7.52 -15.86 -4.12
N ARG A 182 -6.82 -15.22 -3.23
CA ARG A 182 -5.43 -15.53 -2.91
C ARG A 182 -5.24 -16.67 -1.90
#